data_8e4bfb54cfed0bc9edf7ba75ff1fd410
#
_entry.id   8e4bfb54cfed0bc9edf7ba75ff1fd410
#
_cell.length_a   1.000
_cell.length_b   1.000
_cell.length_c   1.000
_cell.angle_alpha   90.00
_cell.angle_beta   90.00
_cell.angle_gamma   90.00
#
_symmetry.space_group_name_H-M   'P 1'
#
loop_
_entity.id
_entity.type
_entity.pdbx_description
1 polymer ?
#
loop_
_entity_poly.entity_id
_entity_poly.type
_entity_poly.pdbx_seq_one_letter_code
_entity_poly.pdbx_strand_id
1 'polypeptide(L)'
;MKLGFGRAHHRVLHFVNRNPGMKVADLLDILNITKQSLGRVLKQLVDEGYVIQKEGAQDRRQRLLYVTAKGEALSLKLAQLQTERITRAFNEIGAGAHEAARRFLTAMIDGDNRDDVLRLIARADRAKTTK
;
A
#
# COMPACT_ATOMS: atom_id res chain seq x y z
N MET A 1 -6.43 -4.24 -16.60
CA MET A 1 -7.65 -3.64 -16.07
C MET A 1 -7.80 -2.22 -16.62
N LYS A 2 -8.94 -1.93 -17.24
CA LYS A 2 -9.12 -0.68 -17.99
C LYS A 2 -9.73 0.43 -17.14
N LEU A 3 -9.08 0.80 -16.05
CA LEU A 3 -9.56 1.88 -15.20
C LEU A 3 -8.77 3.19 -15.38
N GLY A 4 -7.83 3.20 -16.32
CA GLY A 4 -6.95 4.34 -16.49
C GLY A 4 -5.96 4.53 -15.33
N PHE A 5 -5.88 3.55 -14.45
CA PHE A 5 -4.99 3.60 -13.29
C PHE A 5 -3.65 2.95 -13.62
N GLY A 6 -2.58 3.59 -13.18
CA GLY A 6 -1.24 3.05 -13.32
C GLY A 6 -0.76 2.40 -12.03
N ARG A 7 0.53 2.07 -12.03
CA ARG A 7 1.18 1.43 -10.87
C ARG A 7 1.02 2.23 -9.58
N ALA A 8 1.17 3.55 -9.66
CA ALA A 8 1.07 4.41 -8.49
C ALA A 8 -0.32 4.33 -7.84
N HIS A 9 -1.38 4.25 -8.64
CA HIS A 9 -2.74 4.11 -8.14
C HIS A 9 -2.90 2.82 -7.32
N HIS A 10 -2.38 1.71 -7.84
CA HIS A 10 -2.44 0.41 -7.15
C HIS A 10 -1.67 0.45 -5.84
N ARG A 11 -0.49 1.06 -5.84
CA ARG A 11 0.33 1.16 -4.64
C ARG A 11 -0.33 2.02 -3.57
N VAL A 12 -0.92 3.14 -3.95
CA VAL A 12 -1.65 4.01 -3.02
C VAL A 12 -2.80 3.23 -2.38
N LEU A 13 -3.63 2.58 -3.18
CA LEU A 13 -4.75 1.78 -2.66
C LEU A 13 -4.27 0.69 -1.71
N HIS A 14 -3.21 0.00 -2.07
CA HIS A 14 -2.65 -1.08 -1.25
C HIS A 14 -2.24 -0.58 0.13
N PHE A 15 -1.45 0.49 0.19
CA PHE A 15 -0.93 0.99 1.47
C PHE A 15 -2.03 1.64 2.31
N VAL A 16 -2.91 2.41 1.70
CA VAL A 16 -4.02 3.04 2.44
C VAL A 16 -4.98 1.99 2.98
N ASN A 17 -5.27 0.95 2.20
CA ASN A 17 -6.15 -0.12 2.66
C ASN A 17 -5.56 -0.87 3.86
N ARG A 18 -4.25 -1.09 3.88
CA ARG A 18 -3.58 -1.79 4.98
C ARG A 18 -3.31 -0.89 6.18
N ASN A 19 -3.31 0.42 5.99
CA ASN A 19 -2.96 1.40 7.03
C ASN A 19 -3.99 2.52 7.07
N PRO A 20 -5.25 2.22 7.46
CA PRO A 20 -6.29 3.25 7.51
C PRO A 20 -5.87 4.40 8.41
N GLY A 21 -6.09 5.61 7.96
CA GLY A 21 -5.73 6.80 8.71
C GLY A 21 -4.29 7.26 8.53
N MET A 22 -3.54 6.63 7.62
CA MET A 22 -2.17 7.09 7.36
C MET A 22 -2.18 8.49 6.73
N LYS A 23 -1.09 9.21 6.94
CA LYS A 23 -0.95 10.57 6.41
C LYS A 23 -0.39 10.54 4.99
N VAL A 24 -0.70 11.60 4.24
CA VAL A 24 -0.10 11.79 2.91
C VAL A 24 1.42 11.80 2.99
N ALA A 25 1.99 12.42 4.04
CA ALA A 25 3.44 12.45 4.25
C ALA A 25 4.03 11.05 4.39
N ASP A 26 3.35 10.15 5.10
CA ASP A 26 3.80 8.76 5.26
C ASP A 26 3.83 8.05 3.91
N LEU A 27 2.82 8.30 3.09
CA LEU A 27 2.72 7.69 1.77
C LEU A 27 3.84 8.17 0.84
N LEU A 28 4.20 9.45 0.92
CA LEU A 28 5.32 10.01 0.16
C LEU A 28 6.62 9.29 0.52
N ASP A 29 6.85 9.06 1.80
CA ASP A 29 8.07 8.39 2.28
C ASP A 29 8.15 6.95 1.76
N ILE A 30 7.03 6.25 1.71
CA ILE A 30 6.97 4.86 1.26
C ILE A 30 7.14 4.75 -0.25
N LEU A 31 6.42 5.57 -1.00
CA LEU A 31 6.37 5.43 -2.46
C LEU A 31 7.58 6.03 -3.17
N ASN A 32 8.26 6.97 -2.52
CA ASN A 32 9.44 7.61 -3.09
C ASN A 32 9.16 8.24 -4.45
N ILE A 33 8.03 8.93 -4.56
CA ILE A 33 7.64 9.68 -5.75
C ILE A 33 7.50 11.16 -5.41
N THR A 34 7.34 12.01 -6.41
CA THR A 34 7.20 13.44 -6.16
C THR A 34 5.86 13.75 -5.52
N LYS A 35 5.83 14.81 -4.73
CA LYS A 35 4.60 15.31 -4.10
C LYS A 35 3.54 15.63 -5.16
N GLN A 36 3.96 16.19 -6.29
CA GLN A 36 3.08 16.52 -7.40
C GLN A 36 2.45 15.26 -8.01
N SER A 37 3.26 14.22 -8.24
CA SER A 37 2.75 12.95 -8.78
C SER A 37 1.75 12.30 -7.84
N LEU A 38 2.05 12.27 -6.55
CA LEU A 38 1.13 11.71 -5.55
C LEU A 38 -0.16 12.51 -5.49
N GLY A 39 -0.05 13.85 -5.56
CA GLY A 39 -1.24 14.71 -5.56
C GLY A 39 -2.21 14.39 -6.69
N ARG A 40 -1.68 14.16 -7.90
CA ARG A 40 -2.52 13.80 -9.04
C ARG A 40 -3.19 12.44 -8.87
N VAL A 41 -2.44 11.45 -8.36
CA VAL A 41 -2.97 10.10 -8.12
C VAL A 41 -4.08 10.14 -7.07
N LEU A 42 -3.83 10.83 -5.94
CA LEU A 42 -4.81 10.96 -4.87
C LEU A 42 -6.06 11.69 -5.34
N LYS A 43 -5.89 12.79 -6.10
CA LYS A 43 -7.04 13.52 -6.63
C LYS A 43 -7.92 12.61 -7.47
N GLN A 44 -7.33 11.83 -8.35
CA GLN A 44 -8.09 10.92 -9.20
C GLN A 44 -8.81 9.85 -8.37
N LEU A 45 -8.13 9.26 -7.40
CA LEU A 45 -8.74 8.24 -6.54
C LEU A 45 -9.88 8.80 -5.70
N VAL A 46 -9.74 10.03 -5.20
CA VAL A 46 -10.81 10.71 -4.45
C VAL A 46 -11.97 11.05 -5.36
N ASP A 47 -11.69 11.64 -6.52
CA ASP A 47 -12.74 12.04 -7.46
C ASP A 47 -13.58 10.86 -7.95
N GLU A 48 -12.94 9.70 -8.10
CA GLU A 48 -13.62 8.49 -8.58
C GLU A 48 -14.17 7.62 -7.44
N GLY A 49 -14.06 8.06 -6.20
CA GLY A 49 -14.72 7.43 -5.07
C GLY A 49 -14.01 6.22 -4.46
N TYR A 50 -12.71 6.07 -4.69
CA TYR A 50 -11.92 4.97 -4.13
C TYR A 50 -11.28 5.31 -2.80
N VAL A 51 -10.97 6.59 -2.56
CA VAL A 51 -10.28 7.08 -1.37
C VAL A 51 -11.00 8.30 -0.82
N ILE A 52 -11.01 8.46 0.50
CA ILE A 52 -11.45 9.70 1.14
C ILE A 52 -10.30 10.27 1.96
N GLN A 53 -10.26 11.60 2.03
CA GLN A 53 -9.30 12.33 2.86
C GLN A 53 -10.07 13.00 3.99
N LYS A 54 -9.52 12.90 5.21
CA LYS A 54 -10.07 13.57 6.38
C LYS A 54 -9.02 14.45 7.02
N GLU A 55 -9.44 15.55 7.62
CA GLU A 55 -8.53 16.39 8.38
C GLU A 55 -8.08 15.67 9.66
N GLY A 56 -6.84 15.90 10.08
CA GLY A 56 -6.35 15.37 11.33
C GLY A 56 -7.07 15.99 12.53
N ALA A 57 -7.36 15.18 13.55
CA ALA A 57 -8.09 15.62 14.73
C ALA A 57 -7.33 16.68 15.51
N GLN A 58 -6.01 16.55 15.62
CA GLN A 58 -5.17 17.45 16.38
C GLN A 58 -4.50 18.52 15.53
N ASP A 59 -4.22 18.22 14.26
CA ASP A 59 -3.63 19.15 13.31
C ASP A 59 -4.42 19.10 12.00
N ARG A 60 -5.19 20.14 11.73
CA ARG A 60 -6.07 20.23 10.55
C ARG A 60 -5.30 20.26 9.23
N ARG A 61 -4.00 20.57 9.28
CA ARG A 61 -3.17 20.56 8.07
C ARG A 61 -2.83 19.16 7.61
N GLN A 62 -2.94 18.17 8.49
CA GLN A 62 -2.73 16.77 8.15
C GLN A 62 -3.90 16.23 7.37
N ARG A 63 -3.60 15.42 6.36
CA ARG A 63 -4.61 14.71 5.59
C ARG A 63 -4.49 13.23 5.89
N LEU A 64 -5.54 12.68 6.48
CA LEU A 64 -5.62 11.26 6.82
C LEU A 64 -6.38 10.54 5.72
N LEU A 65 -5.85 9.40 5.30
CA LEU A 65 -6.35 8.67 4.13
C LEU A 65 -7.08 7.39 4.55
N TYR A 66 -8.21 7.16 3.91
CA TYR A 66 -9.01 5.94 4.10
C TYR A 66 -9.52 5.48 2.74
N VAL A 67 -9.63 4.16 2.56
CA VAL A 67 -10.29 3.64 1.37
C VAL A 67 -11.81 3.57 1.62
N THR A 68 -12.58 3.78 0.57
CA THR A 68 -14.02 3.54 0.58
C THR A 68 -14.26 2.04 0.39
N ALA A 69 -15.52 1.59 0.54
CA ALA A 69 -15.87 0.20 0.23
C ALA A 69 -15.48 -0.17 -1.21
N LYS A 70 -15.68 0.76 -2.14
CA LYS A 70 -15.28 0.60 -3.54
C LYS A 70 -13.77 0.46 -3.68
N GLY A 71 -13.01 1.28 -2.93
CA GLY A 71 -11.54 1.22 -2.93
C GLY A 71 -11.02 -0.06 -2.33
N GLU A 72 -11.61 -0.51 -1.22
CA GLU A 72 -11.24 -1.78 -0.60
C GLU A 72 -11.46 -2.95 -1.55
N ALA A 73 -12.62 -3.00 -2.21
CA ALA A 73 -12.93 -4.07 -3.16
C ALA A 73 -11.92 -4.12 -4.30
N LEU A 74 -11.54 -2.96 -4.84
CA LEU A 74 -10.53 -2.90 -5.91
C LEU A 74 -9.16 -3.34 -5.40
N SER A 75 -8.76 -2.87 -4.22
CA SER A 75 -7.47 -3.23 -3.64
C SER A 75 -7.35 -4.73 -3.41
N LEU A 76 -8.39 -5.35 -2.87
CA LEU A 76 -8.42 -6.80 -2.62
C LEU A 76 -8.37 -7.59 -3.92
N LYS A 77 -9.10 -7.16 -4.95
CA LYS A 77 -9.07 -7.80 -6.25
C LYS A 77 -7.69 -7.77 -6.87
N LEU A 78 -7.02 -6.62 -6.82
CA LEU A 78 -5.67 -6.48 -7.36
C LEU A 78 -4.67 -7.32 -6.56
N ALA A 79 -4.78 -7.33 -5.24
CA ALA A 79 -3.92 -8.14 -4.38
C ALA A 79 -4.12 -9.63 -4.63
N GLN A 80 -5.36 -10.06 -4.85
CA GLN A 80 -5.67 -11.46 -5.11
C GLN A 80 -4.99 -11.95 -6.39
N LEU A 81 -5.07 -11.16 -7.46
CA LEU A 81 -4.43 -11.50 -8.73
C LEU A 81 -2.91 -11.65 -8.57
N GLN A 82 -2.29 -10.74 -7.82
CA GLN A 82 -0.85 -10.81 -7.55
C GLN A 82 -0.51 -12.00 -6.66
N THR A 83 -1.32 -12.24 -5.61
CA THR A 83 -1.09 -13.35 -4.69
C THR A 83 -1.16 -14.70 -5.39
N GLU A 84 -2.14 -14.90 -6.26
CA GLU A 84 -2.28 -16.13 -7.02
C GLU A 84 -1.05 -16.40 -7.88
N ARG A 85 -0.55 -15.36 -8.55
CA ARG A 85 0.62 -15.45 -9.41
C ARG A 85 1.88 -15.78 -8.61
N ILE A 86 2.07 -15.10 -7.49
CA ILE A 86 3.23 -15.31 -6.61
C ILE A 86 3.17 -16.70 -5.98
N THR A 87 2.01 -17.13 -5.49
CA THR A 87 1.83 -18.44 -4.87
C THR A 87 2.16 -19.55 -5.86
N ARG A 88 1.69 -19.43 -7.10
CA ARG A 88 1.99 -20.39 -8.13
C ARG A 88 3.50 -20.49 -8.39
N ALA A 89 4.18 -19.34 -8.45
CA ALA A 89 5.63 -19.31 -8.65
C ALA A 89 6.37 -19.98 -7.49
N PHE A 90 5.98 -19.73 -6.25
CA PHE A 90 6.58 -20.36 -5.08
C PHE A 90 6.38 -21.87 -5.08
N ASN A 91 5.18 -22.32 -5.44
CA ASN A 91 4.90 -23.76 -5.52
C ASN A 91 5.77 -24.45 -6.58
N GLU A 92 6.04 -23.75 -7.67
CA GLU A 92 6.89 -24.28 -8.74
C GLU A 92 8.37 -24.41 -8.31
N ILE A 93 8.86 -23.42 -7.54
CA ILE A 93 10.25 -23.41 -7.07
C ILE A 93 10.46 -24.42 -5.92
N GLY A 94 9.49 -24.52 -5.01
CA GLY A 94 9.55 -25.48 -3.91
C GLY A 94 9.86 -24.88 -2.55
N ALA A 95 10.15 -25.74 -1.60
CA ALA A 95 10.37 -25.37 -0.21
C ALA A 95 11.53 -24.39 -0.05
N GLY A 96 11.37 -23.44 0.86
CA GLY A 96 12.39 -22.43 1.14
C GLY A 96 12.38 -21.22 0.23
N ALA A 97 11.66 -21.26 -0.88
CA ALA A 97 11.61 -20.15 -1.84
C ALA A 97 11.00 -18.89 -1.21
N HIS A 98 9.96 -19.06 -0.40
CA HIS A 98 9.27 -17.93 0.24
C HIS A 98 10.21 -17.15 1.17
N GLU A 99 10.93 -17.85 2.01
CA GLU A 99 11.87 -17.24 2.96
C GLU A 99 13.02 -16.55 2.22
N ALA A 100 13.58 -17.22 1.20
CA ALA A 100 14.66 -16.64 0.39
C ALA A 100 14.19 -15.37 -0.32
N ALA A 101 12.99 -15.38 -0.91
CA ALA A 101 12.42 -14.21 -1.59
C ALA A 101 12.20 -13.06 -0.61
N ARG A 102 11.69 -13.36 0.58
CA ARG A 102 11.46 -12.35 1.61
C ARG A 102 12.77 -11.69 2.03
N ARG A 103 13.82 -12.48 2.23
CA ARG A 103 15.13 -11.96 2.60
C ARG A 103 15.74 -11.10 1.49
N PHE A 104 15.58 -11.54 0.26
CA PHE A 104 16.06 -10.79 -0.90
C PHE A 104 15.37 -9.43 -1.00
N LEU A 105 14.04 -9.41 -0.92
CA LEU A 105 13.26 -8.17 -1.00
C LEU A 105 13.57 -7.22 0.16
N THR A 106 13.74 -7.78 1.38
CA THR A 106 14.10 -6.98 2.54
C THR A 106 15.47 -6.33 2.35
N ALA A 107 16.43 -7.09 1.81
CA ALA A 107 17.77 -6.58 1.56
C ALA A 107 17.79 -5.47 0.49
N MET A 108 16.82 -5.46 -0.41
CA MET A 108 16.70 -4.42 -1.44
C MET A 108 16.19 -3.08 -0.89
N ILE A 109 15.56 -3.08 0.28
CA ILE A 109 15.10 -1.83 0.89
C ILE A 109 16.33 -1.02 1.32
N ASP A 110 16.37 0.25 0.94
CA ASP A 110 17.47 1.13 1.32
C ASP A 110 17.66 1.13 2.85
N GLY A 111 18.92 1.07 3.32
CA GLY A 111 19.22 0.96 4.73
C GLY A 111 18.58 2.03 5.59
N ASP A 112 18.51 3.26 5.06
CA ASP A 112 17.90 4.40 5.77
C ASP A 112 16.41 4.24 6.01
N ASN A 113 15.74 3.47 5.16
CA ASN A 113 14.27 3.29 5.21
C ASN A 113 13.85 1.91 5.73
N ARG A 114 14.79 0.98 5.89
CA ARG A 114 14.47 -0.41 6.18
C ARG A 114 13.69 -0.59 7.48
N ASP A 115 14.13 0.06 8.55
CA ASP A 115 13.46 -0.07 9.85
C ASP A 115 12.04 0.49 9.82
N ASP A 116 11.84 1.61 9.14
CA ASP A 116 10.52 2.23 9.00
C ASP A 116 9.57 1.34 8.21
N VAL A 117 10.05 0.75 7.11
CA VAL A 117 9.25 -0.16 6.28
C VAL A 117 8.89 -1.42 7.05
N LEU A 118 9.85 -2.01 7.77
CA LEU A 118 9.60 -3.22 8.55
C LEU A 118 8.60 -2.96 9.69
N ARG A 119 8.68 -1.80 10.33
CA ARG A 119 7.70 -1.41 11.35
C ARG A 119 6.30 -1.26 10.76
N LEU A 120 6.21 -0.69 9.56
CA LEU A 120 4.93 -0.52 8.87
C LEU A 120 4.30 -1.88 8.54
N ILE A 121 5.09 -2.82 8.03
CA ILE A 121 4.64 -4.17 7.73
C ILE A 121 4.14 -4.87 8.99
N ALA A 122 4.91 -4.79 10.08
CA ALA A 122 4.56 -5.41 11.35
C ALA A 122 3.25 -4.85 11.91
N ARG A 123 3.06 -3.54 11.78
CA ARG A 123 1.82 -2.88 12.24
C ARG A 123 0.61 -3.34 11.42
N ALA A 124 0.76 -3.44 10.11
CA ALA A 124 -0.31 -3.91 9.23
C ALA A 124 -0.69 -5.37 9.54
N ASP A 125 0.30 -6.21 9.81
CA ASP A 125 0.07 -7.61 10.16
C ASP A 125 -0.64 -7.74 11.51
N ARG A 126 -0.28 -6.92 12.49
CA ARG A 126 -0.97 -6.90 13.80
C ARG A 126 -2.42 -6.46 13.66
N ALA A 127 -2.68 -5.43 12.86
CA ALA A 127 -4.04 -4.96 12.62
C ALA A 127 -4.90 -6.04 11.96
N LYS A 128 -4.31 -6.82 11.06
CA LYS A 128 -4.97 -7.93 10.38
C LYS A 128 -5.31 -9.06 11.34
N THR A 129 -4.46 -9.31 12.33
CA THR A 129 -4.64 -10.38 13.31
C THR A 129 -5.72 -10.06 14.34
N THR A 130 -5.95 -8.79 14.63
CA THR A 130 -6.93 -8.35 15.64
C THR A 130 -8.36 -8.24 15.11
N LYS A 131 -8.57 -8.50 13.84
CA LYS A 131 -9.92 -8.52 13.26
C LYS A 131 -10.57 -9.92 13.47
#